data_3012b3bfa5a05f0e1f5b09d7752281b3
#
_entry.id   3012b3bfa5a05f0e1f5b09d7752281b3
#
_cell.length_a   1.000
_cell.length_b   1.000
_cell.length_c   1.000
_cell.angle_alpha   90.00
_cell.angle_beta   90.00
_cell.angle_gamma   90.00
#
_symmetry.space_group_name_H-M   'P 1'
#
loop_
_entity.id
_entity.type
_entity.pdbx_description
1 polymer ?
#
loop_
_entity_poly.entity_id
_entity_poly.type
_entity_poly.pdbx_seq_one_letter_code
_entity_poly.pdbx_strand_id
1 'polypeptide(L)'
;ASSVMMRIKAVTRSLHSKITIDMKKNTGKPEPLFLNDANMCISTDLYQLTMVAGYFERGMDHKSTFELFVRNLPERRSYLIAAGLEQAIHYLKNLRFTAEYLKYLKDLPVFKNVSRELFDYLREFYFSGDVYAVPEGTVIFANEPIIRVTASMIEAQIIETYLLSMINYQTLIASKASRVVHAADGRGVIDFGTRRAHGPHAGLLAARACFIGGCVGTSNVLAAYELGIPPIGTVAHSW
;
A
#
# COMPACT_ATOMS: atom_id res chain seq x y z
N ALA A 1 1.12 37.74 11.89
CA ALA A 1 0.74 36.37 12.21
C ALA A 1 -0.77 36.12 12.03
N SER A 2 -1.65 37.06 12.43
CA SER A 2 -3.10 36.88 12.33
C SER A 2 -3.63 36.93 10.88
N SER A 3 -3.05 37.72 9.99
CA SER A 3 -3.49 37.83 8.60
C SER A 3 -3.16 36.62 7.73
N VAL A 4 -2.04 35.95 8.00
CA VAL A 4 -1.62 34.74 7.31
C VAL A 4 -2.49 33.54 7.74
N MET A 5 -2.79 33.41 9.03
CA MET A 5 -3.70 32.36 9.53
C MET A 5 -5.16 32.55 9.03
N MET A 6 -5.62 33.80 8.90
CA MET A 6 -6.95 34.10 8.36
C MET A 6 -7.04 33.75 6.85
N ARG A 7 -5.98 33.99 6.06
CA ARG A 7 -5.91 33.60 4.65
C ARG A 7 -5.90 32.07 4.48
N ILE A 8 -5.16 31.35 5.31
CA ILE A 8 -5.11 29.87 5.26
C ILE A 8 -6.47 29.28 5.61
N LYS A 9 -7.17 29.82 6.64
CA LYS A 9 -8.52 29.37 6.99
C LYS A 9 -9.55 29.65 5.89
N ALA A 10 -9.48 30.79 5.22
CA ALA A 10 -10.37 31.14 4.11
C ALA A 10 -10.13 30.27 2.87
N VAL A 11 -8.87 30.00 2.53
CA VAL A 11 -8.51 29.10 1.42
C VAL A 11 -8.93 27.66 1.72
N THR A 12 -8.74 27.20 2.94
CA THR A 12 -9.13 25.83 3.34
C THR A 12 -10.66 25.65 3.33
N ARG A 13 -11.42 26.67 3.79
CA ARG A 13 -12.89 26.62 3.71
C ARG A 13 -13.39 26.65 2.26
N SER A 14 -12.82 27.48 1.41
CA SER A 14 -13.19 27.56 0.00
C SER A 14 -12.87 26.29 -0.78
N LEU A 15 -11.69 25.72 -0.57
CA LEU A 15 -11.28 24.44 -1.17
C LEU A 15 -12.14 23.28 -0.67
N HIS A 16 -12.39 23.22 0.64
CA HIS A 16 -13.20 22.15 1.22
C HIS A 16 -14.65 22.18 0.72
N SER A 17 -15.26 23.38 0.60
CA SER A 17 -16.60 23.50 0.06
C SER A 17 -16.68 23.12 -1.43
N LYS A 18 -15.68 23.49 -2.24
CA LYS A 18 -15.62 23.11 -3.65
C LYS A 18 -15.40 21.61 -3.85
N ILE A 19 -14.47 21.02 -3.10
CA ILE A 19 -14.20 19.56 -3.15
C ILE A 19 -15.44 18.78 -2.68
N THR A 20 -16.12 19.22 -1.62
CA THR A 20 -17.33 18.56 -1.12
C THR A 20 -18.48 18.64 -2.12
N ILE A 21 -18.65 19.75 -2.84
CA ILE A 21 -19.68 19.90 -3.88
C ILE A 21 -19.37 19.01 -5.09
N ASP A 22 -18.10 18.97 -5.53
CA ASP A 22 -17.69 18.14 -6.66
C ASP A 22 -17.76 16.64 -6.33
N MET A 23 -17.33 16.23 -5.12
CA MET A 23 -17.46 14.85 -4.65
C MET A 23 -18.93 14.41 -4.52
N LYS A 24 -19.83 15.28 -4.04
CA LYS A 24 -21.25 14.98 -3.99
C LYS A 24 -21.89 14.80 -5.37
N LYS A 25 -21.39 15.49 -6.38
CA LYS A 25 -21.84 15.31 -7.77
C LYS A 25 -21.38 14.01 -8.40
N ASN A 26 -20.15 13.56 -8.06
CA ASN A 26 -19.52 12.40 -8.71
C ASN A 26 -19.73 11.07 -7.98
N THR A 27 -19.82 11.05 -6.65
CA THR A 27 -19.84 9.80 -5.87
C THR A 27 -21.02 9.69 -4.90
N GLY A 28 -21.72 10.80 -4.59
CA GLY A 28 -22.78 10.82 -3.58
C GLY A 28 -22.28 10.58 -2.13
N LYS A 29 -20.98 10.44 -1.91
CA LYS A 29 -20.38 10.14 -0.60
C LYS A 29 -19.75 11.37 0.05
N PRO A 30 -20.14 11.71 1.28
CA PRO A 30 -19.56 12.81 2.04
C PRO A 30 -18.26 12.43 2.80
N GLU A 31 -17.85 11.16 2.76
CA GLU A 31 -16.72 10.67 3.55
C GLU A 31 -15.36 10.97 2.92
N PRO A 32 -14.32 11.27 3.73
CA PRO A 32 -12.97 11.41 3.23
C PRO A 32 -12.46 10.14 2.57
N LEU A 33 -11.60 10.28 1.56
CA LEU A 33 -10.98 9.16 0.88
C LEU A 33 -9.86 8.54 1.74
N PHE A 34 -10.13 7.38 2.31
CA PHE A 34 -9.15 6.55 3.00
C PHE A 34 -9.19 5.12 2.47
N LEU A 35 -8.01 4.49 2.40
CA LEU A 35 -7.90 3.07 2.11
C LEU A 35 -8.32 2.26 3.37
N ASN A 36 -9.16 1.25 3.16
CA ASN A 36 -9.64 0.33 4.19
C ASN A 36 -9.97 -1.03 3.58
N ASP A 37 -10.29 -2.02 4.42
CA ASP A 37 -10.56 -3.39 3.96
C ASP A 37 -11.73 -3.49 2.96
N ALA A 38 -12.69 -2.58 3.02
CA ALA A 38 -13.83 -2.60 2.09
C ALA A 38 -13.46 -2.09 0.69
N ASN A 39 -12.54 -1.13 0.55
CA ASN A 39 -12.21 -0.49 -0.73
C ASN A 39 -10.87 -0.93 -1.34
N MET A 40 -10.06 -1.71 -0.62
CA MET A 40 -8.78 -2.18 -1.14
C MET A 40 -8.91 -3.08 -2.38
N CYS A 41 -10.08 -3.68 -2.60
CA CYS A 41 -10.33 -4.55 -3.77
C CYS A 41 -10.30 -3.80 -5.11
N ILE A 42 -10.58 -2.50 -5.11
CA ILE A 42 -10.49 -1.64 -6.30
C ILE A 42 -9.32 -0.64 -6.23
N SER A 43 -8.47 -0.75 -5.20
CA SER A 43 -7.22 0.01 -5.10
C SER A 43 -6.14 -0.65 -5.99
N THR A 44 -6.40 -0.66 -7.29
CA THR A 44 -5.58 -1.29 -8.32
C THR A 44 -5.59 -0.46 -9.61
N ASP A 45 -4.72 -0.78 -10.54
CA ASP A 45 -4.73 -0.19 -11.87
C ASP A 45 -5.88 -0.76 -12.71
N LEU A 46 -6.55 0.09 -13.49
CA LEU A 46 -7.70 -0.33 -14.31
C LEU A 46 -7.37 -1.49 -15.25
N TYR A 47 -6.14 -1.52 -15.80
CA TYR A 47 -5.75 -2.58 -16.73
C TYR A 47 -5.76 -3.97 -16.07
N GLN A 48 -5.54 -4.07 -14.77
CA GLN A 48 -5.59 -5.34 -14.05
C GLN A 48 -6.99 -5.96 -14.17
N LEU A 49 -8.02 -5.15 -13.95
CA LEU A 49 -9.41 -5.60 -14.02
C LEU A 49 -9.88 -5.86 -15.47
N THR A 50 -9.37 -5.10 -16.43
CA THR A 50 -9.67 -5.38 -17.85
C THR A 50 -8.96 -6.63 -18.37
N MET A 51 -7.74 -6.92 -17.88
CA MET A 51 -7.07 -8.19 -18.14
C MET A 51 -7.82 -9.37 -17.53
N VAL A 52 -8.28 -9.23 -16.27
CA VAL A 52 -9.14 -10.22 -15.60
C VAL A 52 -10.39 -10.52 -16.42
N ALA A 53 -11.07 -9.48 -16.93
CA ALA A 53 -12.21 -9.67 -17.82
C ALA A 53 -11.84 -10.44 -19.09
N GLY A 54 -10.74 -10.09 -19.72
CA GLY A 54 -10.23 -10.80 -20.91
C GLY A 54 -9.92 -12.27 -20.65
N TYR A 55 -9.29 -12.58 -19.51
CA TYR A 55 -9.00 -13.96 -19.11
C TYR A 55 -10.27 -14.76 -18.83
N PHE A 56 -11.20 -14.17 -18.08
CA PHE A 56 -12.47 -14.80 -17.75
C PHE A 56 -13.29 -15.15 -19.00
N GLU A 57 -13.50 -14.18 -19.90
CA GLU A 57 -14.27 -14.36 -21.14
C GLU A 57 -13.67 -15.42 -22.09
N ARG A 58 -12.38 -15.70 -21.96
CA ARG A 58 -11.67 -16.68 -22.78
C ARG A 58 -11.42 -18.02 -22.07
N GLY A 59 -11.90 -18.18 -20.84
CA GLY A 59 -11.64 -19.35 -20.02
C GLY A 59 -10.15 -19.57 -19.69
N MET A 60 -9.36 -18.48 -19.64
CA MET A 60 -7.91 -18.51 -19.37
C MET A 60 -7.64 -18.41 -17.87
N ASP A 61 -8.10 -19.39 -17.10
CA ASP A 61 -7.93 -19.42 -15.63
C ASP A 61 -7.08 -20.63 -15.19
N HIS A 62 -6.02 -20.91 -15.91
CA HIS A 62 -5.05 -21.94 -15.53
C HIS A 62 -4.15 -21.48 -14.38
N LYS A 63 -3.66 -22.44 -13.59
CA LYS A 63 -2.71 -22.20 -12.50
C LYS A 63 -1.38 -21.67 -13.06
N SER A 64 -0.90 -20.54 -12.52
CA SER A 64 0.34 -19.89 -12.95
C SER A 64 1.17 -19.47 -11.74
N THR A 65 2.47 -19.38 -11.93
CA THR A 65 3.41 -18.91 -10.89
C THR A 65 4.04 -17.61 -11.31
N PHE A 66 3.95 -16.62 -10.42
CA PHE A 66 4.52 -15.27 -10.58
C PHE A 66 5.50 -14.98 -9.47
N GLU A 67 6.51 -14.19 -9.79
CA GLU A 67 7.53 -13.75 -8.84
C GLU A 67 7.60 -12.24 -8.78
N LEU A 68 7.56 -11.70 -7.56
CA LEU A 68 7.85 -10.31 -7.28
C LEU A 68 9.33 -10.21 -6.92
N PHE A 69 10.08 -9.37 -7.64
CA PHE A 69 11.49 -9.15 -7.44
C PHE A 69 11.89 -7.72 -7.83
N VAL A 70 13.06 -7.29 -7.42
CA VAL A 70 13.63 -5.99 -7.81
C VAL A 70 14.52 -6.18 -9.04
N ARG A 71 14.21 -5.48 -10.14
CA ARG A 71 15.00 -5.57 -11.39
C ARG A 71 16.38 -4.95 -11.25
N ASN A 72 16.42 -3.73 -10.71
CA ASN A 72 17.65 -2.95 -10.53
C ASN A 72 17.66 -2.34 -9.15
N LEU A 73 18.80 -2.41 -8.47
CA LEU A 73 19.00 -1.69 -7.22
C LEU A 73 19.06 -0.18 -7.49
N PRO A 74 18.54 0.67 -6.59
CA PRO A 74 18.75 2.10 -6.67
C PRO A 74 20.24 2.45 -6.69
N GLU A 75 20.60 3.58 -7.30
CA GLU A 75 21.99 4.04 -7.33
C GLU A 75 22.65 4.03 -5.94
N ARG A 76 23.90 3.61 -5.89
CA ARG A 76 24.73 3.51 -4.68
C ARG A 76 24.16 2.60 -3.60
N ARG A 77 23.35 1.62 -3.99
CA ARG A 77 22.86 0.55 -3.10
C ARG A 77 23.31 -0.80 -3.60
N SER A 78 23.89 -1.60 -2.71
CA SER A 78 24.35 -2.96 -3.00
C SER A 78 23.37 -4.03 -2.56
N TYR A 79 22.36 -3.67 -1.73
CA TYR A 79 21.33 -4.56 -1.23
C TYR A 79 20.08 -3.78 -0.83
N LEU A 80 18.99 -4.50 -0.60
CA LEU A 80 17.77 -4.01 0.04
C LEU A 80 17.42 -4.88 1.24
N ILE A 81 16.50 -4.38 2.09
CA ILE A 81 15.92 -5.10 3.22
C ILE A 81 14.44 -5.33 2.92
N ALA A 82 14.04 -6.60 2.83
CA ALA A 82 12.64 -6.95 2.55
C ALA A 82 11.71 -6.48 3.67
N ALA A 83 10.62 -5.79 3.32
CA ALA A 83 9.60 -5.33 4.25
C ALA A 83 8.26 -5.14 3.54
N GLY A 84 7.13 -5.21 4.28
CA GLY A 84 5.77 -5.03 3.77
C GLY A 84 4.97 -6.34 3.65
N LEU A 85 5.53 -7.47 4.05
CA LEU A 85 4.89 -8.78 3.93
C LEU A 85 3.64 -8.90 4.82
N GLU A 86 3.65 -8.34 6.02
CA GLU A 86 2.49 -8.37 6.92
C GLU A 86 1.26 -7.74 6.28
N GLN A 87 1.38 -6.55 5.70
CA GLN A 87 0.28 -5.86 5.02
C GLN A 87 -0.13 -6.59 3.73
N ALA A 88 0.82 -7.18 3.02
CA ALA A 88 0.54 -8.02 1.86
C ALA A 88 -0.30 -9.25 2.24
N ILE A 89 0.03 -9.93 3.33
CA ILE A 89 -0.73 -11.09 3.85
C ILE A 89 -2.12 -10.64 4.33
N HIS A 90 -2.23 -9.51 5.04
CA HIS A 90 -3.51 -8.95 5.46
C HIS A 90 -4.43 -8.72 4.25
N TYR A 91 -3.91 -8.07 3.20
CA TYR A 91 -4.64 -7.85 1.96
C TYR A 91 -5.14 -9.17 1.35
N LEU A 92 -4.27 -10.15 1.14
CA LEU A 92 -4.64 -11.42 0.52
C LEU A 92 -5.74 -12.17 1.28
N LYS A 93 -5.70 -12.13 2.62
CA LYS A 93 -6.70 -12.78 3.48
C LYS A 93 -8.07 -12.08 3.44
N ASN A 94 -8.07 -10.75 3.32
CA ASN A 94 -9.27 -9.93 3.47
C ASN A 94 -9.81 -9.37 2.15
N LEU A 95 -9.14 -9.63 1.03
CA LEU A 95 -9.57 -9.16 -0.29
C LEU A 95 -10.94 -9.73 -0.66
N ARG A 96 -11.94 -8.85 -0.76
CA ARG A 96 -13.31 -9.17 -1.16
C ARG A 96 -13.89 -8.01 -1.96
N PHE A 97 -14.66 -8.32 -3.00
CA PHE A 97 -15.38 -7.30 -3.77
C PHE A 97 -16.77 -7.06 -3.17
N THR A 98 -17.03 -5.84 -2.73
CA THR A 98 -18.35 -5.47 -2.21
C THR A 98 -19.35 -5.26 -3.34
N ALA A 99 -20.66 -5.45 -3.07
CA ALA A 99 -21.72 -5.24 -4.05
C ALA A 99 -21.70 -3.80 -4.65
N GLU A 100 -21.30 -2.82 -3.85
CA GLU A 100 -21.18 -1.43 -4.27
C GLU A 100 -20.08 -1.25 -5.32
N TYR A 101 -18.88 -1.79 -5.07
CA TYR A 101 -17.78 -1.67 -6.03
C TYR A 101 -17.97 -2.51 -7.27
N LEU A 102 -18.63 -3.67 -7.17
CA LEU A 102 -19.04 -4.44 -8.35
C LEU A 102 -20.04 -3.67 -9.21
N LYS A 103 -20.99 -2.99 -8.60
CA LYS A 103 -21.91 -2.11 -9.34
C LYS A 103 -21.15 -0.99 -10.04
N TYR A 104 -20.25 -0.30 -9.33
CA TYR A 104 -19.41 0.75 -9.92
C TYR A 104 -18.62 0.24 -11.12
N LEU A 105 -17.94 -0.90 -11.00
CA LEU A 105 -17.17 -1.49 -12.10
C LEU A 105 -18.06 -1.83 -13.30
N LYS A 106 -19.22 -2.42 -13.05
CA LYS A 106 -20.20 -2.77 -14.10
C LYS A 106 -20.70 -1.56 -14.88
N ASP A 107 -20.81 -0.41 -14.22
CA ASP A 107 -21.28 0.84 -14.83
C ASP A 107 -20.18 1.55 -15.65
N LEU A 108 -18.91 1.11 -15.56
CA LEU A 108 -17.83 1.70 -16.36
C LEU A 108 -17.95 1.30 -17.83
N PRO A 109 -17.75 2.25 -18.78
CA PRO A 109 -17.85 1.99 -20.22
C PRO A 109 -17.01 0.82 -20.72
N VAL A 110 -15.82 0.61 -20.13
CA VAL A 110 -14.88 -0.45 -20.51
C VAL A 110 -15.43 -1.85 -20.20
N PHE A 111 -16.32 -2.01 -19.23
CA PHE A 111 -16.96 -3.27 -18.87
C PHE A 111 -18.37 -3.46 -19.45
N LYS A 112 -18.82 -2.56 -20.33
CA LYS A 112 -20.18 -2.60 -20.89
C LYS A 112 -20.53 -3.92 -21.61
N ASN A 113 -19.54 -4.53 -22.26
CA ASN A 113 -19.73 -5.75 -23.06
C ASN A 113 -19.19 -7.00 -22.34
N VAL A 114 -18.84 -6.90 -21.06
CA VAL A 114 -18.35 -8.02 -20.25
C VAL A 114 -19.55 -8.80 -19.70
N SER A 115 -19.42 -10.12 -19.63
CA SER A 115 -20.48 -11.01 -19.15
C SER A 115 -20.89 -10.73 -17.71
N ARG A 116 -22.13 -11.06 -17.35
CA ARG A 116 -22.61 -10.95 -15.98
C ARG A 116 -21.89 -11.93 -15.06
N GLU A 117 -21.53 -13.06 -15.59
CA GLU A 117 -20.86 -14.17 -14.92
C GLU A 117 -19.53 -13.74 -14.30
N LEU A 118 -18.77 -12.82 -14.92
CA LEU A 118 -17.57 -12.24 -14.31
C LEU A 118 -17.90 -11.54 -12.98
N PHE A 119 -18.97 -10.73 -12.94
CA PHE A 119 -19.32 -10.01 -11.72
C PHE A 119 -19.87 -10.93 -10.63
N ASP A 120 -20.51 -12.04 -11.01
CA ASP A 120 -20.92 -13.08 -10.09
C ASP A 120 -19.70 -13.83 -9.53
N TYR A 121 -18.70 -14.14 -10.36
CA TYR A 121 -17.41 -14.68 -9.95
C TYR A 121 -16.69 -13.72 -8.97
N LEU A 122 -16.57 -12.43 -9.29
CA LEU A 122 -15.91 -11.44 -8.43
C LEU A 122 -16.65 -11.23 -7.10
N ARG A 123 -17.96 -11.45 -7.04
CA ARG A 123 -18.75 -11.38 -5.78
C ARG A 123 -18.32 -12.44 -4.78
N GLU A 124 -18.03 -13.64 -5.26
CA GLU A 124 -17.60 -14.78 -4.46
C GLU A 124 -16.06 -14.86 -4.35
N PHE A 125 -15.36 -13.88 -4.90
CA PHE A 125 -13.91 -13.90 -4.98
C PHE A 125 -13.25 -13.92 -3.59
N TYR A 126 -12.29 -14.80 -3.44
CA TYR A 126 -11.29 -14.81 -2.39
C TYR A 126 -9.97 -15.34 -2.97
N PHE A 127 -8.85 -14.90 -2.41
CA PHE A 127 -7.56 -15.43 -2.83
C PHE A 127 -7.37 -16.84 -2.23
N SER A 128 -7.12 -17.83 -3.09
CA SER A 128 -6.96 -19.24 -2.73
C SER A 128 -5.58 -19.82 -3.07
N GLY A 129 -4.70 -19.00 -3.67
CA GLY A 129 -3.38 -19.43 -4.12
C GLY A 129 -2.37 -19.63 -3.00
N ASP A 130 -1.22 -20.21 -3.36
CA ASP A 130 -0.08 -20.41 -2.48
C ASP A 130 0.88 -19.21 -2.57
N VAL A 131 1.38 -18.75 -1.43
CA VAL A 131 2.36 -17.65 -1.35
C VAL A 131 3.59 -18.10 -0.57
N TYR A 132 4.75 -17.96 -1.19
CA TYR A 132 6.05 -18.12 -0.56
C TYR A 132 6.76 -16.78 -0.56
N ALA A 133 7.32 -16.38 0.56
CA ALA A 133 8.01 -15.10 0.68
C ALA A 133 9.23 -15.20 1.57
N VAL A 134 10.22 -14.34 1.35
CA VAL A 134 11.32 -14.18 2.29
C VAL A 134 10.82 -13.49 3.56
N PRO A 135 11.32 -13.85 4.75
CA PRO A 135 10.99 -13.14 5.98
C PRO A 135 11.36 -11.66 5.89
N GLU A 136 10.59 -10.79 6.55
CA GLU A 136 10.95 -9.38 6.67
C GLU A 136 12.28 -9.22 7.42
N GLY A 137 13.04 -8.20 7.05
CA GLY A 137 14.42 -8.00 7.55
C GLY A 137 15.49 -8.78 6.76
N THR A 138 15.10 -9.67 5.86
CA THR A 138 16.05 -10.38 4.99
C THR A 138 16.76 -9.42 4.04
N VAL A 139 18.08 -9.57 3.92
CA VAL A 139 18.86 -8.89 2.86
C VAL A 139 18.55 -9.54 1.53
N ILE A 140 18.18 -8.73 0.54
CA ILE A 140 17.83 -9.17 -0.80
C ILE A 140 18.63 -8.40 -1.85
N PHE A 141 18.83 -9.02 -3.00
CA PHE A 141 19.54 -8.45 -4.14
C PHE A 141 18.64 -8.36 -5.38
N ALA A 142 19.14 -7.71 -6.44
CA ALA A 142 18.42 -7.63 -7.70
C ALA A 142 18.20 -9.03 -8.29
N ASN A 143 17.02 -9.23 -8.91
CA ASN A 143 16.58 -10.46 -9.56
C ASN A 143 16.40 -11.68 -8.62
N GLU A 144 16.39 -11.46 -7.30
CA GLU A 144 16.00 -12.49 -6.34
C GLU A 144 14.50 -12.41 -6.04
N PRO A 145 13.76 -13.54 -6.08
CA PRO A 145 12.35 -13.56 -5.72
C PRO A 145 12.13 -13.18 -4.24
N ILE A 146 11.34 -12.13 -4.00
CA ILE A 146 10.90 -11.69 -2.67
C ILE A 146 9.61 -12.40 -2.28
N ILE A 147 8.68 -12.47 -3.23
CA ILE A 147 7.41 -13.18 -3.10
C ILE A 147 7.21 -14.02 -4.35
N ARG A 148 6.80 -15.28 -4.17
CA ARG A 148 6.32 -16.17 -5.23
C ARG A 148 4.85 -16.49 -4.96
N VAL A 149 4.00 -16.22 -5.94
CA VAL A 149 2.57 -16.52 -5.90
C VAL A 149 2.26 -17.60 -6.92
N THR A 150 1.61 -18.67 -6.49
CA THR A 150 1.08 -19.69 -7.39
C THR A 150 -0.44 -19.75 -7.20
N ALA A 151 -1.19 -19.25 -8.19
CA ALA A 151 -2.63 -19.10 -8.12
C ALA A 151 -3.25 -19.26 -9.51
N SER A 152 -4.58 -19.15 -9.63
CA SER A 152 -5.20 -18.98 -10.93
C SER A 152 -4.71 -17.67 -11.58
N MET A 153 -4.71 -17.62 -12.91
CA MET A 153 -4.28 -16.43 -13.66
C MET A 153 -5.09 -15.20 -13.24
N ILE A 154 -6.38 -15.35 -13.01
CA ILE A 154 -7.28 -14.28 -12.58
C ILE A 154 -6.92 -13.78 -11.18
N GLU A 155 -6.74 -14.69 -10.22
CA GLU A 155 -6.35 -14.32 -8.86
C GLU A 155 -5.01 -13.58 -8.83
N ALA A 156 -4.00 -14.11 -9.54
CA ALA A 156 -2.68 -13.52 -9.60
C ALA A 156 -2.68 -12.11 -10.22
N GLN A 157 -3.53 -11.89 -11.24
CA GLN A 157 -3.68 -10.58 -11.89
C GLN A 157 -4.30 -9.53 -10.95
N ILE A 158 -5.30 -9.92 -10.16
CA ILE A 158 -6.00 -8.99 -9.24
C ILE A 158 -5.06 -8.44 -8.18
N ILE A 159 -4.17 -9.26 -7.64
CA ILE A 159 -3.39 -8.92 -6.45
C ILE A 159 -2.11 -8.12 -6.75
N GLU A 160 -1.67 -8.04 -8.00
CA GLU A 160 -0.35 -7.53 -8.40
C GLU A 160 -0.08 -6.11 -7.89
N THR A 161 -0.95 -5.15 -8.21
CA THR A 161 -0.72 -3.73 -7.90
C THR A 161 -0.55 -3.49 -6.41
N TYR A 162 -1.39 -4.11 -5.58
CA TYR A 162 -1.32 -3.92 -4.13
C TYR A 162 -0.03 -4.50 -3.54
N LEU A 163 0.33 -5.73 -3.95
CA LEU A 163 1.56 -6.37 -3.47
C LEU A 163 2.79 -5.55 -3.86
N LEU A 164 2.89 -5.12 -5.12
CA LEU A 164 3.97 -4.28 -5.59
C LEU A 164 4.08 -2.98 -4.79
N SER A 165 2.97 -2.28 -4.58
CA SER A 165 2.93 -1.02 -3.83
C SER A 165 3.41 -1.19 -2.39
N MET A 166 2.89 -2.19 -1.67
CA MET A 166 3.22 -2.44 -0.26
C MET A 166 4.69 -2.83 -0.07
N ILE A 167 5.17 -3.78 -0.86
CA ILE A 167 6.54 -4.28 -0.76
C ILE A 167 7.55 -3.22 -1.20
N ASN A 168 7.28 -2.50 -2.29
CA ASN A 168 8.17 -1.46 -2.79
C ASN A 168 8.41 -0.36 -1.75
N TYR A 169 7.33 0.22 -1.22
CA TYR A 169 7.43 1.34 -0.29
C TYR A 169 8.20 0.96 0.98
N GLN A 170 7.78 -0.10 1.66
CA GLN A 170 8.38 -0.49 2.93
C GLN A 170 9.83 -1.00 2.76
N THR A 171 10.11 -1.77 1.69
CA THR A 171 11.45 -2.23 1.36
C THR A 171 12.41 -1.07 1.12
N LEU A 172 12.01 -0.03 0.40
CA LEU A 172 12.84 1.15 0.17
C LEU A 172 13.15 1.90 1.47
N ILE A 173 12.18 2.05 2.37
CA ILE A 173 12.36 2.72 3.66
C ILE A 173 13.26 1.88 4.58
N ALA A 174 12.98 0.58 4.75
CA ALA A 174 13.80 -0.32 5.57
C ALA A 174 15.25 -0.36 5.10
N SER A 175 15.46 -0.42 3.79
CA SER A 175 16.80 -0.40 3.18
C SER A 175 17.54 0.91 3.40
N LYS A 176 16.85 2.05 3.38
CA LYS A 176 17.44 3.33 3.73
C LYS A 176 17.81 3.39 5.22
N ALA A 177 16.90 2.96 6.08
CA ALA A 177 17.12 2.90 7.53
C ALA A 177 18.33 2.03 7.88
N SER A 178 18.44 0.83 7.31
CA SER A 178 19.55 -0.10 7.59
C SER A 178 20.92 0.51 7.25
N ARG A 179 21.01 1.31 6.20
CA ARG A 179 22.26 2.02 5.84
C ARG A 179 22.61 3.12 6.83
N VAL A 180 21.61 3.85 7.33
CA VAL A 180 21.81 4.87 8.37
C VAL A 180 22.25 4.19 9.68
N VAL A 181 21.60 3.09 10.05
CA VAL A 181 21.96 2.26 11.23
C VAL A 181 23.38 1.75 11.11
N HIS A 182 23.77 1.20 9.96
CA HIS A 182 25.13 0.75 9.71
C HIS A 182 26.16 1.89 9.86
N ALA A 183 25.87 3.05 9.29
CA ALA A 183 26.74 4.23 9.38
C ALA A 183 26.79 4.84 10.79
N ALA A 184 25.81 4.55 11.63
CA ALA A 184 25.78 5.01 13.02
C ALA A 184 26.76 4.26 13.95
N ASP A 185 27.35 3.17 13.49
CA ASP A 185 28.42 2.44 14.16
C ASP A 185 28.09 2.13 15.63
N GLY A 186 27.01 1.38 15.85
CA GLY A 186 26.52 0.95 17.18
C GLY A 186 25.70 2.00 17.95
N ARG A 187 25.59 3.25 17.44
CA ARG A 187 24.69 4.25 18.04
C ARG A 187 23.24 3.99 17.63
N GLY A 188 22.31 4.24 18.57
CA GLY A 188 20.89 4.10 18.29
C GLY A 188 20.40 5.12 17.25
N VAL A 189 19.69 4.64 16.23
CA VAL A 189 19.02 5.47 15.22
C VAL A 189 17.53 5.49 15.49
N ILE A 190 16.90 6.67 15.45
CA ILE A 190 15.49 6.87 15.76
C ILE A 190 14.79 7.45 14.53
N ASP A 191 13.60 6.94 14.21
CA ASP A 191 12.76 7.52 13.17
C ASP A 191 12.05 8.79 13.65
N PHE A 192 12.31 9.92 13.00
CA PHE A 192 11.62 11.21 13.17
C PHE A 192 10.92 11.66 11.88
N GLY A 193 10.58 10.71 10.99
CA GLY A 193 10.12 10.99 9.64
C GLY A 193 8.63 11.28 9.47
N THR A 194 7.77 11.06 10.46
CA THR A 194 6.31 11.07 10.33
C THR A 194 5.75 12.27 9.55
N ARG A 195 6.13 13.51 9.92
CA ARG A 195 5.65 14.74 9.26
C ARG A 195 6.26 14.99 7.88
N ARG A 196 7.21 14.16 7.43
CA ARG A 196 7.90 14.24 6.14
C ARG A 196 7.54 13.09 5.21
N ALA A 197 6.72 12.16 5.70
CA ALA A 197 6.18 11.06 4.89
C ALA A 197 5.06 11.57 3.95
N HIS A 198 4.71 10.78 2.98
CA HIS A 198 3.68 11.08 1.97
C HIS A 198 2.26 10.83 2.52
N GLY A 199 1.95 11.41 3.67
CA GLY A 199 0.69 11.30 4.38
C GLY A 199 0.79 10.47 5.67
N PRO A 200 -0.23 10.52 6.56
CA PRO A 200 -0.19 9.88 7.88
C PRO A 200 -0.01 8.37 7.81
N HIS A 201 -0.70 7.69 6.90
CA HIS A 201 -0.58 6.24 6.73
C HIS A 201 0.83 5.83 6.24
N ALA A 202 1.40 6.59 5.30
CA ALA A 202 2.77 6.41 4.89
C ALA A 202 3.76 6.62 6.05
N GLY A 203 3.49 7.57 6.95
CA GLY A 203 4.28 7.78 8.17
C GLY A 203 4.26 6.61 9.13
N LEU A 204 3.10 5.97 9.29
CA LEU A 204 2.93 4.76 10.11
C LEU A 204 3.75 3.58 9.54
N LEU A 205 3.59 3.30 8.25
CA LEU A 205 4.33 2.23 7.57
C LEU A 205 5.84 2.52 7.52
N ALA A 206 6.24 3.79 7.40
CA ALA A 206 7.65 4.19 7.44
C ALA A 206 8.28 3.91 8.81
N ALA A 207 7.59 4.22 9.90
CA ALA A 207 8.07 3.92 11.26
C ALA A 207 8.30 2.42 11.45
N ARG A 208 7.36 1.59 11.00
CA ARG A 208 7.49 0.12 10.99
C ARG A 208 8.70 -0.34 10.17
N ALA A 209 8.81 0.14 8.94
CA ALA A 209 9.91 -0.23 8.05
C ALA A 209 11.28 0.23 8.58
N CYS A 210 11.36 1.40 9.22
CA CYS A 210 12.57 1.87 9.89
C CYS A 210 12.99 0.94 11.03
N PHE A 211 12.03 0.44 11.82
CA PHE A 211 12.30 -0.51 12.89
C PHE A 211 12.83 -1.85 12.33
N ILE A 212 12.22 -2.39 11.27
CA ILE A 212 12.73 -3.56 10.54
C ILE A 212 14.16 -3.31 10.02
N GLY A 213 14.46 -2.08 9.58
CA GLY A 213 15.78 -1.66 9.13
C GLY A 213 16.79 -1.41 10.24
N GLY A 214 16.43 -1.64 11.53
CA GLY A 214 17.32 -1.57 12.69
C GLY A 214 17.25 -0.27 13.50
N CYS A 215 16.30 0.62 13.24
CA CYS A 215 16.04 1.75 14.12
C CYS A 215 15.56 1.26 15.49
N VAL A 216 15.99 1.93 16.58
CA VAL A 216 15.69 1.52 17.96
C VAL A 216 14.40 2.15 18.51
N GLY A 217 13.75 3.06 17.77
CA GLY A 217 12.52 3.72 18.19
C GLY A 217 11.97 4.65 17.12
N THR A 218 10.81 5.25 17.39
CA THR A 218 10.13 6.19 16.51
C THR A 218 9.48 7.34 17.29
N SER A 219 9.32 8.47 16.64
CA SER A 219 8.49 9.59 17.15
C SER A 219 7.00 9.43 16.81
N ASN A 220 6.63 8.41 16.03
CA ASN A 220 5.24 8.13 15.67
C ASN A 220 4.55 7.37 16.81
N VAL A 221 3.71 8.07 17.57
CA VAL A 221 3.06 7.52 18.77
C VAL A 221 2.14 6.34 18.44
N LEU A 222 1.42 6.39 17.32
CA LEU A 222 0.56 5.29 16.89
C LEU A 222 1.39 4.06 16.52
N ALA A 223 2.47 4.22 15.75
CA ALA A 223 3.38 3.12 15.44
C ALA A 223 4.01 2.51 16.71
N ALA A 224 4.40 3.37 17.65
CA ALA A 224 4.95 2.91 18.92
C ALA A 224 3.96 2.03 19.69
N TYR A 225 2.69 2.45 19.77
CA TYR A 225 1.64 1.71 20.45
C TYR A 225 1.30 0.38 19.75
N GLU A 226 1.01 0.43 18.43
CA GLU A 226 0.54 -0.74 17.68
C GLU A 226 1.62 -1.82 17.49
N LEU A 227 2.88 -1.41 17.39
CA LEU A 227 4.00 -2.31 17.05
C LEU A 227 4.93 -2.60 18.25
N GLY A 228 4.66 -2.02 19.42
CA GLY A 228 5.53 -2.17 20.59
C GLY A 228 6.92 -1.55 20.39
N ILE A 229 7.06 -0.56 19.51
CA ILE A 229 8.33 0.14 19.26
C ILE A 229 8.49 1.26 20.30
N PRO A 230 9.68 1.47 20.90
CA PRO A 230 9.89 2.53 21.88
C PRO A 230 9.54 3.91 21.33
N PRO A 231 8.62 4.69 21.98
CA PRO A 231 8.34 6.07 21.59
C PRO A 231 9.48 6.98 22.06
N ILE A 232 10.08 7.71 21.14
CA ILE A 232 11.19 8.63 21.45
C ILE A 232 10.88 9.99 20.83
N GLY A 233 11.01 11.05 21.65
CA GLY A 233 10.72 12.41 21.21
C GLY A 233 11.72 13.42 21.79
N THR A 234 11.60 14.66 21.32
CA THR A 234 12.35 15.83 21.79
C THR A 234 11.39 16.96 22.11
N VAL A 235 11.86 18.02 22.73
CA VAL A 235 11.08 19.24 22.96
C VAL A 235 11.16 20.16 21.74
N ALA A 236 10.08 20.90 21.49
CA ALA A 236 10.04 21.88 20.42
C ALA A 236 10.81 23.17 20.81
N HIS A 237 11.31 23.89 19.80
CA HIS A 237 12.00 25.18 20.01
C HIS A 237 11.08 26.29 20.57
N SER A 238 9.78 26.08 20.55
CA SER A 238 8.76 26.97 21.11
C SER A 238 8.50 26.78 22.61
N TRP A 239 9.20 25.85 23.21
CA TRP A 239 9.12 25.56 24.66
C TRP A 239 9.88 26.60 25.47
#